data_aa0f79955a1f79d620a0ecc4fa24dce5
#
_entry.id   aa0f79955a1f79d620a0ecc4fa24dce5
#
_cell.length_a   1.000
_cell.length_b   1.000
_cell.length_c   1.000
_cell.angle_alpha   90.00
_cell.angle_beta   90.00
_cell.angle_gamma   90.00
#
_symmetry.space_group_name_H-M   'P 1'
#
loop_
_entity.id
_entity.type
_entity.pdbx_description
1 polymer ?
#
loop_
_entity_poly.entity_id
_entity_poly.type
_entity_poly.pdbx_seq_one_letter_code
_entity_poly.pdbx_strand_id
1 'polypeptide(L)'
;KERKREAVTPLVGFKMAKPMVFQGIFPSSADDFEKLRESVSRLTLNDASVEVFPEVSAALGPGFRCGFLGLLHAEVFTDRLREEFDSDVVATAPTVPYKLTKMFNKSNAKEFILADSGDNNDELDPDDQKIEGIKSVNVITSPLSLEANAGLPRDTRIQERLVEATIIVPTEYTGKILELCNERRGEALEHSQIDSLRAMLRYKLPLGEV
;
A
#
# COMPACT_ATOMS: atom_id res chain seq x y z
N LYS A 1 10.86 37.24 19.79
CA LYS A 1 11.18 35.88 19.29
C LYS A 1 10.47 34.90 20.21
N GLU A 2 9.24 34.51 19.86
CA GLU A 2 8.53 33.43 20.56
C GLU A 2 9.25 32.12 20.24
N ARG A 3 9.79 31.46 21.27
CA ARG A 3 10.23 30.07 21.16
C ARG A 3 8.98 29.22 20.94
N LYS A 4 8.79 28.67 19.75
CA LYS A 4 7.85 27.57 19.53
C LYS A 4 8.18 26.48 20.56
N ARG A 5 7.27 26.23 21.48
CA ARG A 5 7.35 25.07 22.38
C ARG A 5 6.96 23.86 21.56
N GLU A 6 7.93 23.10 21.13
CA GLU A 6 7.69 21.79 20.53
C GLU A 6 7.10 20.87 21.59
N ALA A 7 6.03 20.15 21.24
CA ALA A 7 5.46 19.14 22.10
C ALA A 7 6.48 18.00 22.27
N VAL A 8 6.90 17.76 23.50
CA VAL A 8 7.94 16.76 23.83
C VAL A 8 7.39 15.33 23.81
N THR A 9 6.08 15.17 23.97
CA THR A 9 5.42 13.86 23.96
C THR A 9 4.17 13.90 23.10
N PRO A 10 3.98 12.90 22.21
CA PRO A 10 2.75 12.79 21.43
C PRO A 10 1.55 12.51 22.32
N LEU A 11 0.35 12.89 21.88
CA LEU A 11 -0.89 12.55 22.55
C LEU A 11 -1.07 11.04 22.60
N VAL A 12 -1.55 10.52 23.73
CA VAL A 12 -1.83 9.09 23.91
C VAL A 12 -2.89 8.64 22.89
N GLY A 13 -2.59 7.55 22.18
CA GLY A 13 -3.51 6.99 21.16
C GLY A 13 -3.39 7.61 19.77
N PHE A 14 -2.53 8.63 19.56
CA PHE A 14 -2.23 9.11 18.22
C PHE A 14 -1.41 8.08 17.44
N LYS A 15 -1.96 7.60 16.32
CA LYS A 15 -1.27 6.72 15.37
C LYS A 15 -1.30 7.37 14.00
N MET A 16 -0.16 7.41 13.33
CA MET A 16 -0.13 7.81 11.92
C MET A 16 -0.89 6.78 11.09
N ALA A 17 -1.71 7.26 10.16
CA ALA A 17 -2.38 6.38 9.21
C ALA A 17 -1.32 5.78 8.27
N LYS A 18 -1.28 4.45 8.19
CA LYS A 18 -0.36 3.76 7.28
C LYS A 18 -0.99 3.65 5.89
N PRO A 19 -0.25 3.87 4.79
CA PRO A 19 -0.76 3.72 3.45
C PRO A 19 -1.14 2.26 3.18
N MET A 20 -2.21 2.09 2.41
CA MET A 20 -2.74 0.78 2.03
C MET A 20 -2.54 0.50 0.54
N VAL A 21 -2.45 1.54 -0.28
CA VAL A 21 -2.32 1.46 -1.74
C VAL A 21 -1.13 2.31 -2.17
N PHE A 22 -0.34 1.80 -3.08
CA PHE A 22 0.81 2.49 -3.65
C PHE A 22 0.68 2.66 -5.14
N GLN A 23 1.05 3.84 -5.65
CA GLN A 23 0.96 4.16 -7.07
C GLN A 23 2.19 4.96 -7.50
N GLY A 24 2.76 4.62 -8.65
CA GLY A 24 3.82 5.43 -9.25
C GLY A 24 3.22 6.62 -9.97
N ILE A 25 3.78 7.81 -9.74
CA ILE A 25 3.39 9.06 -10.39
C ILE A 25 4.61 9.60 -11.12
N PHE A 26 4.49 9.70 -12.45
CA PHE A 26 5.56 10.12 -13.34
C PHE A 26 5.12 11.31 -14.17
N PRO A 27 6.02 12.23 -14.55
CA PRO A 27 5.67 13.30 -15.47
C PRO A 27 5.43 12.73 -16.87
N SER A 28 4.54 13.33 -17.65
CA SER A 28 4.30 12.95 -19.06
C SER A 28 5.51 13.25 -19.94
N SER A 29 6.31 14.25 -19.61
CA SER A 29 7.60 14.57 -20.24
C SER A 29 8.72 14.55 -19.19
N ALA A 30 9.89 14.03 -19.57
CA ALA A 30 11.06 14.00 -18.68
C ALA A 30 11.49 15.41 -18.21
N ASP A 31 11.25 16.45 -19.02
CA ASP A 31 11.57 17.84 -18.72
C ASP A 31 10.71 18.41 -17.60
N ASP A 32 9.52 17.84 -17.36
CA ASP A 32 8.56 18.29 -16.36
C ASP A 32 8.79 17.68 -14.96
N PHE A 33 9.85 16.89 -14.77
CA PHE A 33 10.13 16.25 -13.48
C PHE A 33 10.29 17.25 -12.33
N GLU A 34 10.99 18.37 -12.55
CA GLU A 34 11.17 19.40 -11.52
C GLU A 34 9.83 20.07 -11.16
N LYS A 35 8.98 20.33 -12.14
CA LYS A 35 7.62 20.84 -11.93
C LYS A 35 6.79 19.86 -11.11
N LEU A 36 6.83 18.58 -11.45
CA LEU A 36 6.17 17.51 -10.68
C LEU A 36 6.67 17.45 -9.25
N ARG A 37 7.99 17.51 -9.05
CA ARG A 37 8.61 17.47 -7.72
C ARG A 37 8.12 18.62 -6.83
N GLU A 38 8.05 19.84 -7.39
CA GLU A 38 7.56 21.00 -6.67
C GLU A 38 6.06 20.86 -6.35
N SER A 39 5.25 20.41 -7.31
CA SER A 39 3.81 20.20 -7.16
C SER A 39 3.49 19.17 -6.08
N VAL A 40 4.16 18.01 -6.11
CA VAL A 40 4.02 16.96 -5.10
C VAL A 40 4.44 17.48 -3.72
N SER A 41 5.57 18.19 -3.63
CA SER A 41 6.04 18.76 -2.36
C SER A 41 5.05 19.76 -1.77
N ARG A 42 4.42 20.60 -2.59
CA ARG A 42 3.40 21.56 -2.14
C ARG A 42 2.10 20.88 -1.72
N LEU A 43 1.67 19.87 -2.47
CA LEU A 43 0.42 19.17 -2.20
C LEU A 43 0.51 18.36 -0.89
N THR A 44 1.64 17.72 -0.63
CA THR A 44 1.88 16.95 0.61
C THR A 44 1.98 17.81 1.87
N LEU A 45 2.25 19.11 1.76
CA LEU A 45 2.14 20.01 2.91
C LEU A 45 0.72 20.09 3.47
N ASN A 46 -0.28 19.91 2.61
CA ASN A 46 -1.69 19.93 2.99
C ASN A 46 -2.26 18.53 3.24
N ASP A 47 -1.56 17.50 2.80
CA ASP A 47 -1.96 16.11 2.92
C ASP A 47 -0.82 15.27 3.51
N ALA A 48 -0.72 15.30 4.82
CA ALA A 48 0.31 14.59 5.58
C ALA A 48 0.10 13.07 5.61
N SER A 49 -1.00 12.56 5.05
CA SER A 49 -1.27 11.11 5.00
C SER A 49 -0.65 10.43 3.76
N VAL A 50 -0.17 11.22 2.79
CA VAL A 50 0.52 10.69 1.62
C VAL A 50 2.00 10.49 1.93
N GLU A 51 2.49 9.28 1.72
CA GLU A 51 3.92 8.97 1.76
C GLU A 51 4.50 9.07 0.35
N VAL A 52 5.64 9.74 0.19
CA VAL A 52 6.27 9.97 -1.12
C VAL A 52 7.71 9.50 -1.11
N PHE A 53 8.02 8.57 -2.03
CA PHE A 53 9.36 8.03 -2.22
C PHE A 53 9.82 8.31 -3.66
N PRO A 54 11.09 8.67 -3.90
CA PRO A 54 11.63 8.73 -5.24
C PRO A 54 11.60 7.36 -5.92
N GLU A 55 11.18 7.30 -7.18
CA GLU A 55 11.18 6.07 -7.98
C GLU A 55 11.72 6.38 -9.38
N VAL A 56 12.44 5.42 -9.97
CA VAL A 56 12.92 5.52 -11.36
C VAL A 56 12.40 4.33 -12.13
N SER A 57 11.63 4.59 -13.17
CA SER A 57 11.15 3.59 -14.11
C SER A 57 12.03 3.56 -15.35
N ALA A 58 12.36 2.36 -15.84
CA ALA A 58 13.12 2.20 -17.09
C ALA A 58 12.35 2.76 -18.31
N ALA A 59 11.02 2.76 -18.27
CA ALA A 59 10.17 3.23 -19.36
C ALA A 59 9.74 4.70 -19.23
N LEU A 60 9.47 5.15 -17.98
CA LEU A 60 8.90 6.48 -17.70
C LEU A 60 9.92 7.48 -17.13
N GLY A 61 11.16 7.04 -16.84
CA GLY A 61 12.17 7.88 -16.25
C GLY A 61 11.96 8.13 -14.74
N PRO A 62 12.44 9.29 -14.21
CA PRO A 62 12.31 9.62 -12.79
C PRO A 62 10.88 10.05 -12.45
N GLY A 63 10.41 9.65 -11.27
CA GLY A 63 9.09 9.95 -10.73
C GLY A 63 9.05 9.69 -9.23
N PHE A 64 7.83 9.45 -8.74
CA PHE A 64 7.59 9.20 -7.32
C PHE A 64 6.69 7.99 -7.13
N ARG A 65 7.01 7.19 -6.13
CA ARG A 65 6.13 6.18 -5.56
C ARG A 65 5.37 6.80 -4.41
N CYS A 66 4.04 6.92 -4.55
CA CYS A 66 3.19 7.52 -3.54
C CYS A 66 2.33 6.46 -2.85
N GLY A 67 2.30 6.53 -1.52
CA GLY A 67 1.45 5.69 -0.68
C GLY A 67 0.21 6.44 -0.24
N PHE A 68 -0.96 5.84 -0.42
CA PHE A 68 -2.28 6.41 -0.18
C PHE A 68 -3.10 5.57 0.78
N LEU A 69 -4.08 6.16 1.45
CA LEU A 69 -5.00 5.46 2.33
C LEU A 69 -6.01 4.57 1.58
N GLY A 70 -6.19 4.79 0.28
CA GLY A 70 -7.09 4.02 -0.58
C GLY A 70 -7.09 4.54 -2.02
N LEU A 71 -7.83 3.87 -2.90
CA LEU A 71 -7.90 4.21 -4.33
C LEU A 71 -8.47 5.60 -4.58
N LEU A 72 -9.56 5.96 -3.91
CA LEU A 72 -10.17 7.29 -4.05
C LEU A 72 -9.19 8.40 -3.65
N HIS A 73 -8.40 8.17 -2.59
CA HIS A 73 -7.37 9.12 -2.17
C HIS A 73 -6.31 9.32 -3.26
N ALA A 74 -5.88 8.23 -3.92
CA ALA A 74 -4.92 8.28 -5.02
C ALA A 74 -5.47 9.04 -6.24
N GLU A 75 -6.74 8.80 -6.60
CA GLU A 75 -7.42 9.52 -7.68
C GLU A 75 -7.51 11.01 -7.39
N VAL A 76 -8.03 11.39 -6.23
CA VAL A 76 -8.14 12.81 -5.82
C VAL A 76 -6.78 13.50 -5.81
N PHE A 77 -5.74 12.84 -5.30
CA PHE A 77 -4.38 13.39 -5.30
C PHE A 77 -3.86 13.64 -6.73
N THR A 78 -4.09 12.68 -7.63
CA THR A 78 -3.67 12.79 -9.03
C THR A 78 -4.43 13.89 -9.77
N ASP A 79 -5.73 14.01 -9.54
CA ASP A 79 -6.55 15.04 -10.15
C ASP A 79 -6.16 16.44 -9.64
N ARG A 80 -5.86 16.58 -8.35
CA ARG A 80 -5.35 17.83 -7.79
C ARG A 80 -3.99 18.24 -8.37
N LEU A 81 -3.09 17.28 -8.67
CA LEU A 81 -1.84 17.59 -9.36
C LEU A 81 -2.09 18.18 -10.75
N ARG A 82 -3.11 17.68 -11.46
CA ARG A 82 -3.48 18.20 -12.79
C ARG A 82 -4.20 19.53 -12.71
N GLU A 83 -5.18 19.67 -11.83
CA GLU A 83 -6.05 20.84 -11.78
C GLU A 83 -5.44 22.03 -11.06
N GLU A 84 -4.78 21.81 -9.92
CA GLU A 84 -4.23 22.91 -9.09
C GLU A 84 -2.83 23.34 -9.52
N PHE A 85 -2.02 22.39 -10.05
CA PHE A 85 -0.61 22.61 -10.38
C PHE A 85 -0.30 22.53 -11.88
N ASP A 86 -1.32 22.28 -12.72
CA ASP A 86 -1.13 22.10 -14.16
C ASP A 86 0.02 21.11 -14.47
N SER A 87 0.13 20.07 -13.65
CA SER A 87 1.13 19.01 -13.81
C SER A 87 0.51 17.85 -14.55
N ASP A 88 0.93 17.66 -15.80
CA ASP A 88 0.49 16.50 -16.59
C ASP A 88 1.27 15.26 -16.13
N VAL A 89 0.54 14.29 -15.58
CA VAL A 89 1.12 13.14 -14.93
C VAL A 89 0.54 11.82 -15.43
N VAL A 90 1.41 10.83 -15.52
CA VAL A 90 1.07 9.42 -15.77
C VAL A 90 1.08 8.70 -14.42
N ALA A 91 -0.09 8.21 -14.02
CA ALA A 91 -0.24 7.36 -12.84
C ALA A 91 -0.21 5.90 -13.27
N THR A 92 0.60 5.07 -12.60
CA THR A 92 0.63 3.62 -12.86
C THR A 92 -0.58 2.93 -12.22
N ALA A 93 -0.79 1.66 -12.55
CA ALA A 93 -1.78 0.87 -11.81
C ALA A 93 -1.47 0.86 -10.31
N PRO A 94 -2.47 0.99 -9.44
CA PRO A 94 -2.28 0.91 -8.00
C PRO A 94 -1.84 -0.50 -7.58
N THR A 95 -0.98 -0.58 -6.59
CA THR A 95 -0.47 -1.82 -6.02
C THR A 95 -0.62 -1.82 -4.51
N VAL A 96 -0.65 -3.00 -3.92
CA VAL A 96 -0.70 -3.17 -2.47
C VAL A 96 0.64 -3.63 -1.93
N PRO A 97 0.96 -3.34 -0.66
CA PRO A 97 2.21 -3.78 -0.07
C PRO A 97 2.19 -5.29 0.19
N TYR A 98 3.27 -5.97 -0.21
CA TYR A 98 3.54 -7.35 0.12
C TYR A 98 4.65 -7.43 1.16
N LYS A 99 4.50 -8.34 2.12
CA LYS A 99 5.49 -8.57 3.16
C LYS A 99 6.34 -9.78 2.79
N LEU A 100 7.65 -9.58 2.71
CA LEU A 100 8.62 -10.66 2.49
C LEU A 100 9.25 -11.04 3.82
N THR A 101 9.04 -12.28 4.23
CA THR A 101 9.64 -12.84 5.44
C THR A 101 10.69 -13.87 5.05
N LYS A 102 11.94 -13.66 5.45
CA LYS A 102 13.02 -14.63 5.25
C LYS A 102 13.08 -15.58 6.41
N MET A 103 12.92 -16.87 6.13
CA MET A 103 13.04 -17.94 7.10
C MET A 103 14.51 -18.34 7.30
N PHE A 104 14.85 -18.75 8.51
CA PHE A 104 16.22 -19.11 8.86
C PHE A 104 16.49 -20.59 8.47
N ASN A 105 17.45 -20.80 7.56
CA ASN A 105 18.13 -22.07 7.46
C ASN A 105 19.60 -21.89 7.86
N LYS A 106 20.09 -22.69 8.79
CA LYS A 106 21.42 -22.60 9.42
C LYS A 106 22.61 -22.66 8.45
N SER A 107 22.39 -22.93 7.16
CA SER A 107 23.46 -23.22 6.20
C SER A 107 23.87 -22.09 5.24
N ASN A 108 23.13 -20.98 5.12
CA ASN A 108 23.46 -19.93 4.16
C ASN A 108 23.31 -18.51 4.75
N ALA A 109 24.33 -18.06 5.46
CA ALA A 109 24.41 -16.71 6.00
C ALA A 109 25.00 -15.71 4.99
N LYS A 110 24.40 -15.54 3.81
CA LYS A 110 24.65 -14.38 2.95
C LYS A 110 23.50 -13.41 3.11
N GLU A 111 23.82 -12.25 3.63
CA GLU A 111 22.92 -11.13 3.85
C GLU A 111 22.43 -10.60 2.50
N PHE A 112 21.16 -10.78 2.24
CA PHE A 112 20.50 -10.21 1.07
C PHE A 112 19.81 -8.93 1.52
N ILE A 113 20.38 -7.78 1.15
CA ILE A 113 19.79 -6.48 1.37
C ILE A 113 18.87 -6.21 0.18
N LEU A 114 17.56 -6.26 0.39
CA LEU A 114 16.60 -5.76 -0.57
C LEU A 114 16.64 -4.23 -0.53
N ALA A 115 17.00 -3.63 -1.64
CA ALA A 115 17.15 -2.18 -1.79
C ALA A 115 15.79 -1.52 -2.09
N ASP A 116 14.83 -1.64 -1.19
CA ASP A 116 13.69 -0.75 -1.14
C ASP A 116 13.48 -0.36 0.32
N SER A 117 14.22 0.65 0.72
CA SER A 117 14.25 1.16 2.08
C SER A 117 13.16 2.19 2.30
N GLY A 118 11.92 1.74 2.33
CA GLY A 118 10.95 2.35 3.22
C GLY A 118 11.35 1.95 4.64
N ASP A 119 11.48 2.93 5.48
CA ASP A 119 11.87 2.93 6.90
C ASP A 119 11.83 1.55 7.60
N ASN A 120 13.01 0.95 7.80
CA ASN A 120 13.21 -0.38 8.40
C ASN A 120 12.88 -0.45 9.90
N ASN A 121 12.10 0.50 10.41
CA ASN A 121 11.64 0.56 11.80
C ASN A 121 10.22 0.04 12.00
N ASP A 122 9.67 -0.76 11.07
CA ASP A 122 8.45 -1.50 11.38
C ASP A 122 8.79 -2.51 12.49
N GLU A 123 8.41 -2.15 13.73
CA GLU A 123 8.36 -3.10 14.84
C GLU A 123 7.63 -4.34 14.31
N LEU A 124 8.27 -5.50 14.45
CA LEU A 124 7.68 -6.78 14.09
C LEU A 124 6.27 -6.83 14.64
N ASP A 125 5.28 -7.02 13.76
CA ASP A 125 3.90 -7.22 14.20
C ASP A 125 3.86 -8.29 15.30
N PRO A 126 3.00 -8.15 16.31
CA PRO A 126 2.91 -9.13 17.41
C PRO A 126 2.74 -10.58 16.93
N ASP A 127 2.16 -10.77 15.75
CA ASP A 127 2.00 -12.09 15.13
C ASP A 127 3.30 -12.63 14.52
N ASP A 128 4.19 -11.77 14.05
CA ASP A 128 5.51 -12.15 13.54
C ASP A 128 6.48 -12.53 14.67
N GLN A 129 6.33 -11.93 15.85
CA GLN A 129 7.15 -12.26 17.03
C GLN A 129 6.91 -13.70 17.51
N LYS A 130 5.80 -14.33 17.13
CA LYS A 130 5.46 -15.72 17.50
C LYS A 130 6.05 -16.78 16.57
N ILE A 131 6.62 -16.36 15.42
CA ILE A 131 7.19 -17.32 14.45
C ILE A 131 8.69 -17.48 14.73
N GLU A 132 9.07 -18.63 15.29
CA GLU A 132 10.49 -18.96 15.46
C GLU A 132 11.21 -19.02 14.11
N GLY A 133 12.33 -18.32 13.98
CA GLY A 133 13.22 -18.39 12.81
C GLY A 133 13.09 -17.25 11.80
N ILE A 134 12.40 -16.16 12.11
CA ILE A 134 12.39 -14.97 11.26
C ILE A 134 13.71 -14.21 11.40
N LYS A 135 14.37 -13.93 10.28
CA LYS A 135 15.62 -13.17 10.24
C LYS A 135 15.41 -11.71 9.84
N SER A 136 14.53 -11.46 8.90
CA SER A 136 14.21 -10.12 8.40
C SER A 136 12.83 -10.09 7.76
N VAL A 137 12.18 -8.95 7.89
CA VAL A 137 10.90 -8.66 7.27
C VAL A 137 11.10 -7.42 6.40
N ASN A 138 10.75 -7.51 5.12
CA ASN A 138 10.78 -6.39 4.20
C ASN A 138 9.40 -6.21 3.59
N VAL A 139 8.97 -4.96 3.46
CA VAL A 139 7.72 -4.60 2.79
C VAL A 139 8.05 -4.12 1.38
N ILE A 140 7.46 -4.75 0.38
CA ILE A 140 7.59 -4.35 -1.02
C ILE A 140 6.31 -3.64 -1.45
N THR A 141 6.46 -2.44 -1.97
CA THR A 141 5.37 -1.59 -2.43
C THR A 141 5.36 -1.42 -3.94
N SER A 142 6.47 -1.73 -4.62
CA SER A 142 6.63 -1.60 -6.06
C SER A 142 6.75 -2.97 -6.75
N PRO A 143 6.05 -3.21 -7.89
CA PRO A 143 6.23 -4.40 -8.71
C PRO A 143 7.68 -4.55 -9.22
N LEU A 144 8.35 -3.43 -9.51
CA LEU A 144 9.74 -3.43 -9.98
C LEU A 144 10.69 -4.04 -8.95
N SER A 145 10.45 -3.80 -7.65
CA SER A 145 11.23 -4.40 -6.58
C SER A 145 11.05 -5.93 -6.52
N LEU A 146 9.87 -6.42 -6.89
CA LEU A 146 9.60 -7.86 -6.96
C LEU A 146 10.30 -8.51 -8.15
N GLU A 147 10.32 -7.84 -9.32
CA GLU A 147 11.00 -8.31 -10.54
C GLU A 147 12.53 -8.30 -10.37
N ALA A 148 13.08 -7.25 -9.75
CA ALA A 148 14.49 -7.17 -9.42
C ALA A 148 14.95 -8.31 -8.50
N ASN A 149 14.02 -8.89 -7.75
CA ASN A 149 14.21 -10.02 -6.86
C ASN A 149 13.78 -11.37 -7.49
N ALA A 150 13.77 -11.49 -8.81
CA ALA A 150 13.40 -12.72 -9.53
C ALA A 150 14.20 -13.98 -9.12
N GLY A 151 15.26 -13.81 -8.33
CA GLY A 151 16.01 -14.86 -7.66
C GLY A 151 15.71 -14.96 -6.15
N LEU A 152 14.49 -14.71 -5.69
CA LEU A 152 14.13 -14.86 -4.27
C LEU A 152 14.58 -16.23 -3.74
N PRO A 153 15.30 -16.27 -2.61
CA PRO A 153 15.69 -17.53 -1.99
C PRO A 153 14.47 -18.40 -1.72
N ARG A 154 14.60 -19.72 -1.89
CA ARG A 154 13.52 -20.68 -1.66
C ARG A 154 12.92 -20.60 -0.25
N ASP A 155 13.66 -20.01 0.69
CA ASP A 155 13.26 -19.84 2.10
C ASP A 155 12.54 -18.49 2.35
N THR A 156 12.10 -17.78 1.30
CA THR A 156 11.36 -16.53 1.43
C THR A 156 9.86 -16.81 1.37
N ARG A 157 9.12 -16.32 2.38
CA ARG A 157 7.66 -16.37 2.41
C ARG A 157 7.13 -14.99 1.99
N ILE A 158 6.22 -14.98 1.03
CA ILE A 158 5.48 -13.79 0.60
C ILE A 158 4.12 -13.80 1.31
N GLN A 159 3.78 -12.69 1.96
CA GLN A 159 2.50 -12.51 2.64
C GLN A 159 1.79 -11.30 2.05
N GLU A 160 0.47 -11.42 1.86
CA GLU A 160 -0.41 -10.33 1.44
C GLU A 160 -1.32 -9.91 2.58
N ARG A 161 -1.74 -8.65 2.58
CA ARG A 161 -2.72 -8.16 3.55
C ARG A 161 -4.11 -8.66 3.18
N LEU A 162 -4.85 -9.09 4.19
CA LEU A 162 -6.25 -9.46 4.07
C LEU A 162 -7.11 -8.40 4.77
N VAL A 163 -8.26 -8.12 4.20
CA VAL A 163 -9.26 -7.20 4.76
C VAL A 163 -10.58 -7.94 4.98
N GLU A 164 -11.29 -7.55 6.02
CA GLU A 164 -12.67 -7.97 6.23
C GLU A 164 -13.60 -6.93 5.61
N ALA A 165 -14.31 -7.33 4.56
CA ALA A 165 -15.29 -6.52 3.86
C ALA A 165 -16.69 -6.88 4.34
N THR A 166 -17.48 -5.85 4.73
CA THR A 166 -18.91 -5.99 5.00
C THR A 166 -19.67 -5.36 3.85
N ILE A 167 -20.39 -6.19 3.11
CA ILE A 167 -21.10 -5.81 1.89
C ILE A 167 -22.60 -5.91 2.16
N ILE A 168 -23.31 -4.81 2.01
CA ILE A 168 -24.78 -4.76 2.14
C ILE A 168 -25.36 -4.55 0.76
N VAL A 169 -26.16 -5.51 0.31
CA VAL A 169 -26.73 -5.52 -1.05
C VAL A 169 -28.21 -5.91 -1.04
N PRO A 170 -28.98 -5.49 -2.04
CA PRO A 170 -30.31 -6.06 -2.29
C PRO A 170 -30.22 -7.58 -2.49
N THR A 171 -31.21 -8.31 -1.96
CA THR A 171 -31.21 -9.78 -1.97
C THR A 171 -31.09 -10.38 -3.38
N GLU A 172 -31.58 -9.67 -4.41
CA GLU A 172 -31.49 -10.09 -5.81
C GLU A 172 -30.06 -10.15 -6.35
N TYR A 173 -29.13 -9.36 -5.78
CA TYR A 173 -27.71 -9.34 -6.22
C TYR A 173 -26.80 -10.25 -5.40
N THR A 174 -27.31 -10.89 -4.35
CA THR A 174 -26.51 -11.72 -3.44
C THR A 174 -25.73 -12.78 -4.19
N GLY A 175 -26.36 -13.50 -5.15
CA GLY A 175 -25.68 -14.53 -5.93
C GLY A 175 -24.49 -14.02 -6.73
N LYS A 176 -24.64 -12.86 -7.38
CA LYS A 176 -23.57 -12.24 -8.17
C LYS A 176 -22.40 -11.78 -7.31
N ILE A 177 -22.70 -11.25 -6.12
CA ILE A 177 -21.64 -10.82 -5.18
C ILE A 177 -20.90 -12.01 -4.61
N LEU A 178 -21.59 -13.11 -4.28
CA LEU A 178 -20.96 -14.36 -3.85
C LEU A 178 -20.00 -14.91 -4.91
N GLU A 179 -20.44 -14.94 -6.17
CA GLU A 179 -19.60 -15.35 -7.30
C GLU A 179 -18.37 -14.46 -7.45
N LEU A 180 -18.54 -13.13 -7.47
CA LEU A 180 -17.46 -12.17 -7.56
C LEU A 180 -16.46 -12.32 -6.41
N CYS A 181 -16.92 -12.43 -5.16
CA CYS A 181 -16.02 -12.60 -4.02
C CYS A 181 -15.23 -13.91 -4.10
N ASN A 182 -15.84 -14.99 -4.57
CA ASN A 182 -15.15 -16.27 -4.76
C ASN A 182 -14.11 -16.21 -5.88
N GLU A 183 -14.40 -15.53 -7.01
CA GLU A 183 -13.44 -15.28 -8.08
C GLU A 183 -12.24 -14.46 -7.60
N ARG A 184 -12.47 -13.53 -6.66
CA ARG A 184 -11.46 -12.67 -6.03
C ARG A 184 -10.77 -13.30 -4.82
N ARG A 185 -10.73 -14.63 -4.73
CA ARG A 185 -10.07 -15.38 -3.65
C ARG A 185 -10.62 -15.08 -2.26
N GLY A 186 -11.89 -14.66 -2.18
CA GLY A 186 -12.56 -14.32 -0.94
C GLY A 186 -12.94 -15.56 -0.14
N GLU A 187 -12.80 -15.46 1.19
CA GLU A 187 -13.29 -16.43 2.15
C GLU A 187 -14.56 -15.89 2.83
N ALA A 188 -15.68 -16.62 2.69
CA ALA A 188 -16.93 -16.22 3.29
C ALA A 188 -16.86 -16.38 4.83
N LEU A 189 -17.12 -15.31 5.56
CA LEU A 189 -17.19 -15.32 7.03
C LEU A 189 -18.62 -15.42 7.53
N GLU A 190 -19.52 -14.63 6.95
CA GLU A 190 -20.92 -14.55 7.37
C GLU A 190 -21.84 -14.16 6.22
N HIS A 191 -23.02 -14.77 6.20
CA HIS A 191 -24.10 -14.38 5.32
C HIS A 191 -25.38 -14.29 6.16
N SER A 192 -25.93 -13.09 6.32
CA SER A 192 -27.13 -12.84 7.08
C SER A 192 -28.10 -11.95 6.31
N GLN A 193 -29.39 -12.14 6.55
CA GLN A 193 -30.43 -11.31 5.97
C GLN A 193 -30.78 -10.21 6.97
N ILE A 194 -30.65 -8.93 6.55
CA ILE A 194 -30.95 -7.79 7.40
C ILE A 194 -32.47 -7.58 7.44
N ASP A 195 -33.12 -7.62 6.27
CA ASP A 195 -34.55 -7.47 6.09
C ASP A 195 -35.03 -8.25 4.84
N SER A 196 -36.29 -8.11 4.45
CA SER A 196 -36.85 -8.81 3.29
C SER A 196 -36.22 -8.40 1.94
N LEU A 197 -35.49 -7.27 1.88
CA LEU A 197 -34.96 -6.69 0.67
C LEU A 197 -33.42 -6.68 0.63
N ARG A 198 -32.73 -6.77 1.80
CA ARG A 198 -31.30 -6.61 1.91
C ARG A 198 -30.63 -7.74 2.66
N ALA A 199 -29.50 -8.19 2.11
CA ALA A 199 -28.59 -9.13 2.72
C ALA A 199 -27.26 -8.46 3.10
N MET A 200 -26.64 -8.97 4.16
CA MET A 200 -25.28 -8.61 4.58
C MET A 200 -24.37 -9.82 4.37
N LEU A 201 -23.27 -9.56 3.70
CA LEU A 201 -22.21 -10.52 3.43
C LEU A 201 -20.93 -10.03 4.09
N ARG A 202 -20.25 -10.86 4.85
CA ARG A 202 -18.91 -10.60 5.38
C ARG A 202 -17.94 -11.55 4.74
N TYR A 203 -16.91 -10.97 4.14
CA TYR A 203 -15.87 -11.69 3.45
C TYR A 203 -14.50 -11.25 3.92
N LYS A 204 -13.58 -12.18 3.92
CA LYS A 204 -12.15 -11.92 4.05
C LYS A 204 -11.54 -11.96 2.65
N LEU A 205 -11.03 -10.84 2.19
CA LEU A 205 -10.52 -10.65 0.83
C LEU A 205 -9.06 -10.19 0.87
N PRO A 206 -8.22 -10.61 -0.10
CA PRO A 206 -6.92 -9.98 -0.31
C PRO A 206 -7.09 -8.50 -0.65
N LEU A 207 -6.29 -7.63 -0.03
CA LEU A 207 -6.39 -6.17 -0.25
C LEU A 207 -6.19 -5.79 -1.72
N GLY A 208 -5.41 -6.56 -2.47
CA GLY A 208 -5.18 -6.32 -3.90
C GLY A 208 -6.36 -6.69 -4.81
N GLU A 209 -7.41 -7.31 -4.27
CA GLU A 209 -8.59 -7.75 -5.03
C GLU A 209 -9.85 -6.92 -4.71
N VAL A 210 -9.74 -5.96 -3.79
CA VAL A 210 -10.85 -5.12 -3.32
C VAL A 210 -11.07 -3.88 -4.18
#